data_e9fe99d1e38f1bb29524068daf17ac0a
#
_entry.id   e9fe99d1e38f1bb29524068daf17ac0a
#
_cell.length_a   1.000
_cell.length_b   1.000
_cell.length_c   1.000
_cell.angle_alpha   90.00
_cell.angle_beta   90.00
_cell.angle_gamma   90.00
#
_symmetry.space_group_name_H-M   'P 1'
#
loop_
_entity.id
_entity.type
_entity.pdbx_description
1 polymer ?
#
loop_
_entity_poly.entity_id
_entity_poly.type
_entity_poly.pdbx_seq_one_letter_code
_entity_poly.pdbx_strand_id
1 'polypeptide(L)'
;MAQPTETSGAASEATPAEGELKRGLSARHMQMIAIGGAIGTGLFVASGKTISTAGPGGAILAYALIGIMVLFLMQSLGEMAAHLPVPGAFQTYAARYVSPSFGFAMGWNYWFNWAITVAAELVAVGEVMRYWFPDIPSWVWAAGFLVLLTGINTLSARSYGESEFWLATIKVVTVIVFLIAGIAMIFGILGGSSPGVSNWTVGEAPFVGGAPAVLAIFMVAGFSFQGTEMIGVAAGESENPRRDVPRALTSVFWRIMLFYIGAMAVIGFLIPYSDPNLLTAADGNINISPFTLIFERAGIAFAAAIMNAVILSAVLSAGNSGLYVSARMLFALAQEGKAPKMFTRINSGGVPMNALLATAAIGAVGFIAALLSPDGAYLWLVNVSGLAGFITWVGIAVAHYRFRRAYLKQGNSLKDLPYVAPFFPAGPIIAFLMCLVVIGGQNYEAFLSGDWAGVLSSYIGLPVIIAVWLVHRVVTRDRIIPLEQIDVSGIEVKASK
;
A
#
# COMPACT_ATOMS: atom_id res chain seq x y z
N MET A 1 33.94 -30.77 -49.38
CA MET A 1 33.34 -29.52 -48.82
C MET A 1 31.99 -29.88 -48.21
N ALA A 2 31.95 -30.09 -46.91
CA ALA A 2 30.73 -30.35 -46.18
C ALA A 2 30.44 -29.12 -45.35
N GLN A 3 29.25 -28.53 -45.49
CA GLN A 3 28.77 -27.39 -44.67
C GLN A 3 28.35 -27.90 -43.29
N PRO A 4 28.62 -27.16 -42.21
CA PRO A 4 28.08 -27.47 -40.90
C PRO A 4 26.63 -26.97 -40.81
N THR A 5 25.72 -27.86 -40.44
CA THR A 5 24.34 -27.57 -40.06
C THR A 5 24.33 -26.81 -38.72
N GLU A 6 23.90 -25.57 -38.77
CA GLU A 6 23.53 -24.79 -37.56
C GLU A 6 22.29 -25.41 -36.92
N THR A 7 22.48 -26.05 -35.77
CA THR A 7 21.38 -26.43 -34.88
C THR A 7 20.99 -25.20 -34.08
N SER A 8 19.85 -24.61 -34.44
CA SER A 8 19.14 -23.63 -33.66
C SER A 8 18.83 -24.21 -32.26
N GLY A 9 19.61 -23.78 -31.27
CA GLY A 9 19.35 -24.07 -29.88
C GLY A 9 18.16 -23.22 -29.39
N ALA A 10 16.96 -23.79 -29.45
CA ALA A 10 15.82 -23.28 -28.71
C ALA A 10 16.20 -23.26 -27.20
N ALA A 11 16.28 -22.09 -26.59
CA ALA A 11 16.46 -21.97 -25.17
C ALA A 11 15.29 -22.68 -24.47
N SER A 12 15.60 -23.81 -23.83
CA SER A 12 14.67 -24.54 -22.97
C SER A 12 14.22 -23.59 -21.85
N GLU A 13 13.00 -23.08 -21.94
CA GLU A 13 12.31 -22.50 -20.80
C GLU A 13 12.26 -23.58 -19.72
N ALA A 14 13.03 -23.39 -18.66
CA ALA A 14 13.00 -24.28 -17.51
C ALA A 14 11.58 -24.29 -16.95
N THR A 15 10.88 -25.40 -17.10
CA THR A 15 9.55 -25.60 -16.50
C THR A 15 9.68 -25.40 -14.99
N PRO A 16 8.91 -24.50 -14.37
CA PRO A 16 8.95 -24.32 -12.92
C PRO A 16 8.66 -25.66 -12.23
N ALA A 17 9.35 -25.94 -11.11
CA ALA A 17 9.04 -27.09 -10.30
C ALA A 17 7.57 -27.06 -9.86
N GLU A 18 6.91 -28.21 -9.74
CA GLU A 18 5.51 -28.29 -9.29
C GLU A 18 5.39 -27.55 -7.94
N GLY A 19 4.55 -26.50 -7.88
CA GLY A 19 4.32 -25.69 -6.68
C GLY A 19 5.07 -24.36 -6.61
N GLU A 20 5.82 -23.94 -7.64
CA GLU A 20 6.45 -22.61 -7.70
C GLU A 20 5.59 -21.62 -8.50
N LEU A 21 5.55 -20.35 -8.02
CA LEU A 21 4.93 -19.26 -8.76
C LEU A 21 5.72 -18.96 -10.04
N LYS A 22 5.02 -18.73 -11.14
CA LYS A 22 5.66 -18.43 -12.43
C LYS A 22 6.20 -16.99 -12.43
N ARG A 23 7.45 -16.79 -12.86
CA ARG A 23 8.01 -15.46 -13.10
C ARG A 23 7.44 -14.91 -14.40
N GLY A 24 6.58 -13.86 -14.30
CA GLY A 24 5.89 -13.30 -15.45
C GLY A 24 5.77 -11.76 -15.39
N LEU A 25 6.38 -11.12 -14.40
CA LEU A 25 6.34 -9.66 -14.22
C LEU A 25 7.58 -9.01 -14.82
N SER A 26 7.38 -8.26 -15.90
CA SER A 26 8.43 -7.45 -16.54
C SER A 26 8.73 -6.17 -15.73
N ALA A 27 9.84 -5.49 -16.06
CA ALA A 27 10.25 -4.22 -15.42
C ALA A 27 9.14 -3.15 -15.44
N ARG A 28 8.37 -3.04 -16.54
CA ARG A 28 7.24 -2.10 -16.63
C ARG A 28 6.11 -2.44 -15.66
N HIS A 29 5.80 -3.74 -15.50
CA HIS A 29 4.80 -4.21 -14.53
C HIS A 29 5.24 -3.87 -13.11
N MET A 30 6.49 -4.15 -12.75
CA MET A 30 7.05 -3.84 -11.42
C MET A 30 6.94 -2.36 -11.07
N GLN A 31 7.25 -1.47 -12.01
CA GLN A 31 7.12 -0.02 -11.79
C GLN A 31 5.67 0.41 -11.61
N MET A 32 4.75 -0.12 -12.40
CA MET A 32 3.34 0.25 -12.32
C MET A 32 2.64 -0.34 -11.10
N ILE A 33 2.98 -1.56 -10.68
CA ILE A 33 2.49 -2.15 -9.42
C ILE A 33 2.88 -1.27 -8.23
N ALA A 34 4.13 -0.80 -8.20
CA ALA A 34 4.61 0.03 -7.10
C ALA A 34 3.92 1.42 -7.04
N ILE A 35 3.57 2.00 -8.20
CA ILE A 35 2.84 3.29 -8.28
C ILE A 35 1.35 3.06 -8.09
N GLY A 36 0.80 2.07 -8.79
CA GLY A 36 -0.63 1.80 -8.84
C GLY A 36 -1.17 1.27 -7.52
N GLY A 37 -0.40 0.42 -6.83
CA GLY A 37 -0.79 -0.10 -5.51
C GLY A 37 -0.92 1.00 -4.45
N ALA A 38 -0.12 2.07 -4.54
CA ALA A 38 -0.16 3.15 -3.56
C ALA A 38 -1.27 4.18 -3.85
N ILE A 39 -1.56 4.49 -5.13
CA ILE A 39 -2.56 5.50 -5.48
C ILE A 39 -3.96 4.86 -5.49
N GLY A 40 -4.67 4.98 -4.39
CA GLY A 40 -6.04 4.46 -4.17
C GLY A 40 -6.92 5.48 -3.48
N THR A 41 -7.88 5.01 -2.67
CA THR A 41 -8.79 5.85 -1.89
C THR A 41 -8.08 6.77 -0.91
N GLY A 42 -6.89 6.40 -0.43
CA GLY A 42 -6.09 7.24 0.46
C GLY A 42 -5.82 8.62 -0.11
N LEU A 43 -5.43 8.71 -1.39
CA LEU A 43 -5.20 10.00 -2.04
C LEU A 43 -6.52 10.64 -2.51
N PHE A 44 -7.34 9.90 -3.26
CA PHE A 44 -8.49 10.49 -3.95
C PHE A 44 -9.66 10.80 -3.04
N VAL A 45 -9.82 10.07 -1.95
CA VAL A 45 -11.00 10.17 -1.06
C VAL A 45 -10.61 10.69 0.32
N ALA A 46 -9.66 10.03 0.99
CA ALA A 46 -9.31 10.35 2.37
C ALA A 46 -8.53 11.68 2.53
N SER A 47 -8.03 12.26 1.43
CA SER A 47 -7.38 13.58 1.40
C SER A 47 -8.28 14.71 1.92
N GLY A 48 -9.60 14.61 1.71
CA GLY A 48 -10.57 15.57 2.24
C GLY A 48 -10.51 15.69 3.76
N LYS A 49 -10.48 14.54 4.45
CA LYS A 49 -10.35 14.50 5.91
C LYS A 49 -9.04 15.13 6.39
N THR A 50 -7.93 14.92 5.70
CA THR A 50 -6.63 15.46 6.14
C THR A 50 -6.60 16.98 6.10
N ILE A 51 -7.18 17.58 5.04
CA ILE A 51 -7.24 19.03 4.88
C ILE A 51 -8.26 19.66 5.86
N SER A 52 -9.44 19.04 6.01
CA SER A 52 -10.45 19.56 6.95
C SER A 52 -9.98 19.51 8.41
N THR A 53 -9.22 18.48 8.79
CA THR A 53 -8.76 18.28 10.18
C THR A 53 -7.55 19.16 10.52
N ALA A 54 -6.53 19.22 9.66
CA ALA A 54 -5.25 19.85 9.99
C ALA A 54 -4.92 21.10 9.15
N GLY A 55 -5.81 21.49 8.24
CA GLY A 55 -5.57 22.57 7.29
C GLY A 55 -4.61 22.18 6.16
N PRO A 56 -4.46 23.05 5.14
CA PRO A 56 -3.62 22.75 3.98
C PRO A 56 -2.14 22.59 4.35
N GLY A 57 -1.59 23.42 5.23
CA GLY A 57 -0.21 23.31 5.70
C GLY A 57 0.03 22.06 6.54
N GLY A 58 -0.91 21.73 7.44
CA GLY A 58 -0.84 20.52 8.25
C GLY A 58 -0.90 19.24 7.41
N ALA A 59 -1.78 19.19 6.40
CA ALA A 59 -1.87 18.07 5.47
C ALA A 59 -0.55 17.89 4.69
N ILE A 60 -0.01 18.94 4.10
CA ILE A 60 1.29 18.88 3.39
C ILE A 60 2.41 18.39 4.31
N LEU A 61 2.48 18.92 5.53
CA LEU A 61 3.49 18.50 6.51
C LEU A 61 3.36 17.01 6.85
N ALA A 62 2.14 16.53 7.08
CA ALA A 62 1.91 15.12 7.37
C ALA A 62 2.33 14.21 6.21
N TYR A 63 1.91 14.53 4.99
CA TYR A 63 2.31 13.75 3.80
C TYR A 63 3.82 13.81 3.53
N ALA A 64 4.48 14.95 3.78
CA ALA A 64 5.93 15.07 3.62
C ALA A 64 6.69 14.21 4.65
N LEU A 65 6.29 14.26 5.92
CA LEU A 65 6.92 13.46 6.97
C LEU A 65 6.71 11.96 6.74
N ILE A 66 5.48 11.54 6.44
CA ILE A 66 5.20 10.13 6.09
C ILE A 66 5.99 9.73 4.83
N GLY A 67 6.08 10.59 3.82
CA GLY A 67 6.86 10.32 2.62
C GLY A 67 8.36 10.08 2.92
N ILE A 68 8.97 10.87 3.81
CA ILE A 68 10.36 10.67 4.26
C ILE A 68 10.50 9.31 4.99
N MET A 69 9.56 8.97 5.85
CA MET A 69 9.53 7.66 6.52
C MET A 69 9.47 6.53 5.50
N VAL A 70 8.55 6.62 4.54
CA VAL A 70 8.38 5.62 3.46
C VAL A 70 9.62 5.52 2.59
N LEU A 71 10.32 6.62 2.31
CA LEU A 71 11.61 6.58 1.60
C LEU A 71 12.60 5.66 2.30
N PHE A 72 12.80 5.82 3.60
CA PHE A 72 13.73 5.00 4.37
C PHE A 72 13.29 3.53 4.42
N LEU A 73 11.98 3.28 4.53
CA LEU A 73 11.42 1.92 4.48
C LEU A 73 11.64 1.26 3.13
N MET A 74 11.40 1.98 2.04
CA MET A 74 11.56 1.45 0.69
C MET A 74 13.03 1.18 0.35
N GLN A 75 13.95 2.00 0.82
CA GLN A 75 15.39 1.71 0.71
C GLN A 75 15.77 0.46 1.50
N SER A 76 15.26 0.33 2.71
CA SER A 76 15.46 -0.86 3.56
C SER A 76 14.93 -2.13 2.90
N LEU A 77 13.71 -2.06 2.37
CA LEU A 77 13.08 -3.16 1.64
C LEU A 77 13.84 -3.50 0.36
N GLY A 78 14.27 -2.49 -0.39
CA GLY A 78 15.00 -2.65 -1.65
C GLY A 78 16.29 -3.43 -1.50
N GLU A 79 17.03 -3.21 -0.43
CA GLU A 79 18.24 -3.96 -0.16
C GLU A 79 17.96 -5.44 0.08
N MET A 80 16.97 -5.73 0.93
CA MET A 80 16.59 -7.12 1.22
C MET A 80 15.97 -7.81 0.00
N ALA A 81 15.07 -7.13 -0.72
CA ALA A 81 14.36 -7.72 -1.86
C ALA A 81 15.23 -7.89 -3.12
N ALA A 82 16.23 -7.04 -3.31
CA ALA A 82 17.21 -7.24 -4.39
C ALA A 82 18.17 -8.39 -4.08
N HIS A 83 18.49 -8.60 -2.79
CA HIS A 83 19.39 -9.67 -2.34
C HIS A 83 18.69 -11.03 -2.25
N LEU A 84 17.45 -11.04 -1.74
CA LEU A 84 16.64 -12.25 -1.54
C LEU A 84 15.22 -12.03 -2.09
N PRO A 85 15.02 -12.10 -3.42
CA PRO A 85 13.70 -11.90 -4.03
C PRO A 85 12.82 -13.14 -3.84
N VAL A 86 11.90 -13.08 -2.89
CA VAL A 86 10.98 -14.17 -2.53
C VAL A 86 9.53 -13.66 -2.42
N PRO A 87 8.51 -14.45 -2.81
CA PRO A 87 7.11 -14.02 -2.73
C PRO A 87 6.63 -13.72 -1.31
N GLY A 88 7.21 -14.38 -0.32
CA GLY A 88 6.91 -14.20 1.09
C GLY A 88 7.52 -12.92 1.69
N ALA A 89 8.43 -12.21 0.96
CA ALA A 89 9.11 -10.97 1.34
C ALA A 89 9.17 -10.71 2.86
N PHE A 90 8.23 -9.94 3.38
CA PHE A 90 8.24 -9.44 4.76
C PHE A 90 8.27 -10.56 5.82
N GLN A 91 7.46 -11.61 5.63
CA GLN A 91 7.44 -12.72 6.57
C GLN A 91 8.74 -13.52 6.51
N THR A 92 9.30 -13.74 5.31
CA THR A 92 10.56 -14.45 5.14
C THR A 92 11.72 -13.65 5.72
N TYR A 93 11.79 -12.32 5.46
CA TYR A 93 12.83 -11.46 6.05
C TYR A 93 12.70 -11.38 7.57
N ALA A 94 11.49 -11.24 8.10
CA ALA A 94 11.24 -11.22 9.52
C ALA A 94 11.58 -12.55 10.20
N ALA A 95 11.25 -13.68 9.57
CA ALA A 95 11.59 -15.02 10.08
C ALA A 95 13.10 -15.26 10.06
N ARG A 96 13.77 -14.89 8.96
CA ARG A 96 15.17 -15.19 8.72
C ARG A 96 16.13 -14.28 9.49
N TYR A 97 15.76 -13.01 9.65
CA TYR A 97 16.65 -12.01 10.25
C TYR A 97 16.29 -11.64 11.71
N VAL A 98 15.08 -12.00 12.17
CA VAL A 98 14.65 -11.73 13.55
C VAL A 98 14.35 -13.02 14.31
N SER A 99 13.22 -13.68 14.02
CA SER A 99 12.87 -14.99 14.55
C SER A 99 11.71 -15.61 13.76
N PRO A 100 11.57 -16.97 13.75
CA PRO A 100 10.47 -17.65 13.12
C PRO A 100 9.09 -17.16 13.56
N SER A 101 8.88 -16.89 14.85
CA SER A 101 7.61 -16.39 15.38
C SER A 101 7.33 -14.95 14.97
N PHE A 102 8.36 -14.11 14.86
CA PHE A 102 8.18 -12.76 14.35
C PHE A 102 7.77 -12.78 12.87
N GLY A 103 8.39 -13.65 12.06
CA GLY A 103 7.98 -13.85 10.67
C GLY A 103 6.55 -14.40 10.53
N PHE A 104 6.15 -15.34 11.42
CA PHE A 104 4.78 -15.83 11.48
C PHE A 104 3.78 -14.68 11.69
N ALA A 105 4.01 -13.86 12.72
CA ALA A 105 3.15 -12.73 13.02
C ALA A 105 3.10 -11.70 11.88
N MET A 106 4.25 -11.35 11.28
CA MET A 106 4.32 -10.41 10.16
C MET A 106 3.58 -10.91 8.92
N GLY A 107 3.67 -12.21 8.61
CA GLY A 107 2.97 -12.78 7.46
C GLY A 107 1.44 -12.74 7.61
N TRP A 108 0.92 -13.15 8.76
CA TRP A 108 -0.52 -13.07 9.05
C TRP A 108 -1.01 -11.63 9.12
N ASN A 109 -0.22 -10.71 9.72
CA ASN A 109 -0.55 -9.28 9.75
C ASN A 109 -0.64 -8.68 8.34
N TYR A 110 0.30 -8.99 7.45
CA TYR A 110 0.29 -8.46 6.09
C TYR A 110 -0.85 -9.02 5.24
N TRP A 111 -1.15 -10.33 5.38
CA TRP A 111 -2.33 -10.92 4.76
C TRP A 111 -3.61 -10.23 5.21
N PHE A 112 -3.78 -10.06 6.53
CA PHE A 112 -4.94 -9.39 7.12
C PHE A 112 -5.04 -7.93 6.65
N ASN A 113 -3.93 -7.19 6.67
CA ASN A 113 -3.87 -5.81 6.19
C ASN A 113 -4.52 -5.66 4.82
N TRP A 114 -4.06 -6.43 3.85
CA TRP A 114 -4.56 -6.31 2.48
C TRP A 114 -5.95 -6.91 2.28
N ALA A 115 -6.33 -7.92 3.03
CA ALA A 115 -7.69 -8.44 3.02
C ALA A 115 -8.71 -7.39 3.53
N ILE A 116 -8.35 -6.63 4.58
CA ILE A 116 -9.17 -5.50 5.08
C ILE A 116 -9.10 -4.30 4.13
N THR A 117 -7.95 -4.04 3.51
CA THR A 117 -7.86 -2.99 2.46
C THR A 117 -8.82 -3.28 1.32
N VAL A 118 -8.92 -4.52 0.85
CA VAL A 118 -9.91 -4.90 -0.17
C VAL A 118 -11.34 -4.55 0.27
N ALA A 119 -11.68 -4.80 1.55
CA ALA A 119 -12.99 -4.41 2.07
C ALA A 119 -13.19 -2.89 2.07
N ALA A 120 -12.19 -2.11 2.47
CA ALA A 120 -12.24 -0.64 2.44
C ALA A 120 -12.44 -0.10 1.02
N GLU A 121 -11.69 -0.64 0.05
CA GLU A 121 -11.82 -0.26 -1.35
C GLU A 121 -13.20 -0.63 -1.91
N LEU A 122 -13.77 -1.77 -1.55
CA LEU A 122 -15.13 -2.17 -1.98
C LEU A 122 -16.22 -1.27 -1.39
N VAL A 123 -16.07 -0.81 -0.14
CA VAL A 123 -16.98 0.19 0.45
C VAL A 123 -16.89 1.50 -0.33
N ALA A 124 -15.67 1.96 -0.61
CA ALA A 124 -15.45 3.18 -1.39
C ALA A 124 -16.03 3.08 -2.82
N VAL A 125 -15.92 1.92 -3.48
CA VAL A 125 -16.55 1.68 -4.78
C VAL A 125 -18.06 1.92 -4.70
N GLY A 126 -18.72 1.39 -3.67
CA GLY A 126 -20.14 1.57 -3.46
C GLY A 126 -20.54 3.06 -3.38
N GLU A 127 -19.78 3.84 -2.62
CA GLU A 127 -20.04 5.28 -2.47
C GLU A 127 -19.74 6.06 -3.76
N VAL A 128 -18.64 5.74 -4.46
CA VAL A 128 -18.30 6.36 -5.76
C VAL A 128 -19.38 6.09 -6.80
N MET A 129 -19.94 4.89 -6.84
CA MET A 129 -21.02 4.52 -7.78
C MET A 129 -22.34 5.24 -7.53
N ARG A 130 -22.60 5.71 -6.31
CA ARG A 130 -23.80 6.52 -6.00
C ARG A 130 -23.85 7.86 -6.76
N TYR A 131 -22.72 8.34 -7.23
CA TYR A 131 -22.66 9.54 -8.08
C TYR A 131 -23.50 9.39 -9.36
N TRP A 132 -23.51 8.20 -9.96
CA TRP A 132 -24.29 7.95 -11.19
C TRP A 132 -25.59 7.19 -10.93
N PHE A 133 -25.63 6.39 -9.87
CA PHE A 133 -26.73 5.47 -9.56
C PHE A 133 -27.14 5.59 -8.09
N PRO A 134 -27.74 6.72 -7.68
CA PRO A 134 -28.05 7.00 -6.27
C PRO A 134 -29.07 6.01 -5.68
N ASP A 135 -29.94 5.43 -6.52
CA ASP A 135 -31.01 4.52 -6.09
C ASP A 135 -30.53 3.06 -5.91
N ILE A 136 -29.33 2.72 -6.41
CA ILE A 136 -28.81 1.35 -6.29
C ILE A 136 -28.01 1.25 -4.98
N PRO A 137 -28.35 0.29 -4.08
CA PRO A 137 -27.60 0.11 -2.83
C PRO A 137 -26.12 -0.15 -3.07
N SER A 138 -25.23 0.51 -2.28
CA SER A 138 -23.77 0.45 -2.41
C SER A 138 -23.21 -0.99 -2.38
N TRP A 139 -23.84 -1.89 -1.61
CA TRP A 139 -23.41 -3.28 -1.51
C TRP A 139 -23.53 -4.06 -2.82
N VAL A 140 -24.47 -3.70 -3.71
CA VAL A 140 -24.63 -4.34 -5.03
C VAL A 140 -23.37 -4.13 -5.87
N TRP A 141 -22.84 -2.91 -5.84
CA TRP A 141 -21.61 -2.56 -6.52
C TRP A 141 -20.40 -3.23 -5.88
N ALA A 142 -20.31 -3.21 -4.55
CA ALA A 142 -19.23 -3.87 -3.82
C ALA A 142 -19.17 -5.38 -4.14
N ALA A 143 -20.31 -6.07 -4.14
CA ALA A 143 -20.39 -7.50 -4.48
C ALA A 143 -20.02 -7.75 -5.95
N GLY A 144 -20.56 -6.97 -6.89
CA GLY A 144 -20.28 -7.11 -8.32
C GLY A 144 -18.79 -6.93 -8.62
N PHE A 145 -18.17 -5.89 -8.05
CA PHE A 145 -16.76 -5.63 -8.25
C PHE A 145 -15.85 -6.64 -7.51
N LEU A 146 -16.25 -7.17 -6.36
CA LEU A 146 -15.50 -8.26 -5.71
C LEU A 146 -15.45 -9.49 -6.62
N VAL A 147 -16.58 -9.87 -7.23
CA VAL A 147 -16.64 -10.99 -8.19
C VAL A 147 -15.75 -10.71 -9.41
N LEU A 148 -15.84 -9.50 -9.97
CA LEU A 148 -15.02 -9.09 -11.12
C LEU A 148 -13.51 -9.16 -10.79
N LEU A 149 -13.09 -8.53 -9.70
CA LEU A 149 -11.67 -8.48 -9.30
C LEU A 149 -11.14 -9.88 -8.95
N THR A 150 -11.95 -10.69 -8.26
CA THR A 150 -11.59 -12.09 -7.99
C THR A 150 -11.42 -12.85 -9.31
N GLY A 151 -12.35 -12.70 -10.26
CA GLY A 151 -12.29 -13.30 -11.58
C GLY A 151 -10.99 -12.94 -12.33
N ILE A 152 -10.63 -11.67 -12.38
CA ILE A 152 -9.37 -11.20 -13.02
C ILE A 152 -8.15 -11.87 -12.36
N ASN A 153 -8.12 -11.95 -11.04
CA ASN A 153 -7.03 -12.55 -10.30
C ASN A 153 -6.90 -14.06 -10.46
N THR A 154 -7.91 -14.78 -11.01
CA THR A 154 -7.83 -16.22 -11.29
C THR A 154 -6.99 -16.57 -12.52
N LEU A 155 -6.67 -15.60 -13.38
CA LEU A 155 -6.07 -15.85 -14.68
C LEU A 155 -4.57 -16.16 -14.57
N SER A 156 -3.72 -15.16 -14.31
CA SER A 156 -2.27 -15.32 -14.15
C SER A 156 -1.62 -14.07 -13.56
N ALA A 157 -0.38 -14.18 -13.07
CA ALA A 157 0.42 -13.04 -12.63
C ALA A 157 0.67 -12.03 -13.77
N ARG A 158 0.87 -12.51 -15.01
CA ARG A 158 1.04 -11.65 -16.18
C ARG A 158 -0.22 -10.87 -16.50
N SER A 159 -1.39 -11.51 -16.44
CA SER A 159 -2.69 -10.85 -16.66
C SER A 159 -2.96 -9.80 -15.60
N TYR A 160 -2.64 -10.08 -14.33
CA TYR A 160 -2.65 -9.10 -13.25
C TYR A 160 -1.72 -7.92 -13.56
N GLY A 161 -0.45 -8.20 -13.88
CA GLY A 161 0.54 -7.15 -14.17
C GLY A 161 0.13 -6.25 -15.35
N GLU A 162 -0.48 -6.82 -16.40
CA GLU A 162 -0.95 -6.06 -17.56
C GLU A 162 -2.18 -5.20 -17.21
N SER A 163 -3.15 -5.73 -16.46
CA SER A 163 -4.31 -4.95 -16.00
C SER A 163 -3.88 -3.81 -15.08
N GLU A 164 -2.98 -4.07 -14.14
CA GLU A 164 -2.46 -3.06 -13.23
C GLU A 164 -1.64 -1.98 -13.96
N PHE A 165 -0.88 -2.36 -14.99
CA PHE A 165 -0.17 -1.41 -15.84
C PHE A 165 -1.11 -0.35 -16.43
N TRP A 166 -2.23 -0.76 -17.01
CA TRP A 166 -3.18 0.17 -17.61
C TRP A 166 -3.94 0.98 -16.57
N LEU A 167 -4.41 0.34 -15.49
CA LEU A 167 -5.10 1.03 -14.40
C LEU A 167 -4.17 2.06 -13.71
N ALA A 168 -2.92 1.70 -13.44
CA ALA A 168 -1.94 2.63 -12.87
C ALA A 168 -1.59 3.77 -13.84
N THR A 169 -1.54 3.51 -15.14
CA THR A 169 -1.30 4.55 -16.15
C THR A 169 -2.44 5.59 -16.14
N ILE A 170 -3.69 5.15 -16.06
CA ILE A 170 -4.85 6.04 -15.95
C ILE A 170 -4.71 6.94 -14.72
N LYS A 171 -4.39 6.37 -13.55
CA LYS A 171 -4.19 7.13 -12.30
C LYS A 171 -3.10 8.19 -12.43
N VAL A 172 -1.94 7.81 -12.95
CA VAL A 172 -0.79 8.72 -13.12
C VAL A 172 -1.14 9.87 -14.04
N VAL A 173 -1.71 9.57 -15.22
CA VAL A 173 -2.14 10.61 -16.18
C VAL A 173 -3.16 11.55 -15.54
N THR A 174 -4.12 11.00 -14.80
CA THR A 174 -5.16 11.80 -14.14
C THR A 174 -4.58 12.73 -13.08
N VAL A 175 -3.67 12.25 -12.23
CA VAL A 175 -3.04 13.11 -11.22
C VAL A 175 -2.24 14.24 -11.92
N ILE A 176 -1.53 13.94 -13.00
CA ILE A 176 -0.83 14.96 -13.78
C ILE A 176 -1.80 16.00 -14.36
N VAL A 177 -2.89 15.54 -14.98
CA VAL A 177 -3.93 16.44 -15.53
C VAL A 177 -4.55 17.29 -14.42
N PHE A 178 -4.86 16.67 -13.26
CA PHE A 178 -5.37 17.37 -12.10
C PHE A 178 -4.41 18.46 -11.60
N LEU A 179 -3.12 18.15 -11.50
CA LEU A 179 -2.11 19.14 -11.07
C LEU A 179 -2.00 20.31 -12.06
N ILE A 180 -1.97 20.03 -13.37
CA ILE A 180 -1.90 21.06 -14.41
C ILE A 180 -3.16 21.93 -14.38
N ALA A 181 -4.36 21.31 -14.37
CA ALA A 181 -5.62 22.03 -14.32
C ALA A 181 -5.75 22.84 -13.02
N GLY A 182 -5.40 22.23 -11.87
CA GLY A 182 -5.42 22.91 -10.57
C GLY A 182 -4.49 24.12 -10.50
N ILE A 183 -3.28 24.00 -11.02
CA ILE A 183 -2.35 25.14 -11.14
C ILE A 183 -2.96 26.23 -12.03
N ALA A 184 -3.54 25.86 -13.18
CA ALA A 184 -4.21 26.82 -14.05
C ALA A 184 -5.40 27.53 -13.36
N MET A 185 -6.13 26.82 -12.50
CA MET A 185 -7.22 27.42 -11.70
C MET A 185 -6.69 28.34 -10.60
N ILE A 186 -5.60 27.96 -9.92
CA ILE A 186 -4.96 28.81 -8.90
C ILE A 186 -4.55 30.16 -9.49
N PHE A 187 -4.07 30.18 -10.73
CA PHE A 187 -3.70 31.41 -11.44
C PHE A 187 -4.88 32.08 -12.19
N GLY A 188 -6.11 31.57 -12.08
CA GLY A 188 -7.29 32.13 -12.75
C GLY A 188 -7.32 31.95 -14.28
N ILE A 189 -6.45 31.09 -14.83
CA ILE A 189 -6.42 30.76 -16.28
C ILE A 189 -7.62 29.86 -16.63
N LEU A 190 -8.01 29.00 -15.70
CA LEU A 190 -9.15 28.08 -15.82
C LEU A 190 -10.10 28.36 -14.64
N GLY A 191 -11.42 28.39 -14.88
CA GLY A 191 -12.43 28.62 -13.84
C GLY A 191 -12.70 30.09 -13.45
N GLY A 192 -12.10 31.05 -14.13
CA GLY A 192 -12.50 32.47 -14.15
C GLY A 192 -11.91 33.36 -13.06
N SER A 193 -11.72 32.92 -11.81
CA SER A 193 -11.16 33.75 -10.74
C SER A 193 -10.08 32.99 -9.95
N SER A 194 -8.95 33.68 -9.69
CA SER A 194 -7.92 33.11 -8.82
C SER A 194 -8.34 33.22 -7.36
N PRO A 195 -8.31 32.13 -6.56
CA PRO A 195 -8.51 32.19 -5.13
C PRO A 195 -7.36 32.90 -4.38
N GLY A 196 -6.21 33.09 -5.04
CA GLY A 196 -5.00 33.61 -4.43
C GLY A 196 -4.56 32.71 -3.25
N VAL A 197 -4.17 33.37 -2.15
CA VAL A 197 -3.76 32.70 -0.90
C VAL A 197 -4.87 32.68 0.17
N SER A 198 -6.10 33.05 -0.18
CA SER A 198 -7.19 33.22 0.79
C SER A 198 -7.44 31.97 1.63
N ASN A 199 -7.45 30.79 1.01
CA ASN A 199 -7.68 29.52 1.69
C ASN A 199 -6.53 29.08 2.63
N TRP A 200 -5.37 29.76 2.54
CA TRP A 200 -4.22 29.54 3.42
C TRP A 200 -4.17 30.50 4.60
N THR A 201 -5.05 31.48 4.63
CA THR A 201 -5.08 32.54 5.65
C THR A 201 -6.43 32.68 6.34
N VAL A 202 -7.45 31.89 5.93
CA VAL A 202 -8.78 31.91 6.53
C VAL A 202 -8.81 31.13 7.85
N GLY A 203 -9.41 31.69 8.89
CA GLY A 203 -9.57 31.03 10.19
C GLY A 203 -8.23 30.63 10.80
N GLU A 204 -8.08 29.34 11.14
CA GLU A 204 -6.86 28.77 11.70
C GLU A 204 -5.86 28.28 10.63
N ALA A 205 -6.18 28.41 9.32
CA ALA A 205 -5.25 28.01 8.27
C ALA A 205 -3.92 28.78 8.38
N PRO A 206 -2.78 28.18 7.98
CA PRO A 206 -2.66 26.88 7.31
C PRO A 206 -2.57 25.66 8.25
N PHE A 207 -2.50 25.82 9.58
CA PHE A 207 -2.31 24.74 10.56
C PHE A 207 -3.46 24.69 11.56
N VAL A 208 -4.59 24.12 11.11
CA VAL A 208 -5.80 23.98 11.92
C VAL A 208 -5.55 22.97 13.04
N GLY A 209 -5.96 23.30 14.28
CA GLY A 209 -5.77 22.47 15.46
C GLY A 209 -4.32 22.17 15.84
N GLY A 210 -3.34 22.78 15.16
CA GLY A 210 -1.91 22.70 15.47
C GLY A 210 -1.30 21.29 15.35
N ALA A 211 -0.25 21.03 16.13
CA ALA A 211 0.48 19.75 16.09
C ALA A 211 -0.38 18.52 16.44
N PRO A 212 -1.33 18.56 17.37
CA PRO A 212 -2.24 17.45 17.63
C PRO A 212 -3.04 17.02 16.40
N ALA A 213 -3.61 17.96 15.65
CA ALA A 213 -4.38 17.67 14.44
C ALA A 213 -3.50 17.06 13.33
N VAL A 214 -2.25 17.53 13.19
CA VAL A 214 -1.28 16.92 12.27
C VAL A 214 -0.98 15.47 12.66
N LEU A 215 -0.84 15.17 13.95
CA LEU A 215 -0.62 13.82 14.45
C LEU A 215 -1.84 12.92 14.18
N ALA A 216 -3.05 13.44 14.39
CA ALA A 216 -4.29 12.69 14.16
C ALA A 216 -4.47 12.24 12.70
N ILE A 217 -3.96 13.00 11.72
CA ILE A 217 -4.07 12.65 10.29
C ILE A 217 -2.93 11.75 9.80
N PHE A 218 -1.89 11.45 10.60
CA PHE A 218 -0.76 10.63 10.16
C PHE A 218 -1.18 9.23 9.76
N MET A 219 -2.16 8.62 10.42
CA MET A 219 -2.67 7.29 10.07
C MET A 219 -3.27 7.29 8.67
N VAL A 220 -4.12 8.29 8.37
CA VAL A 220 -4.77 8.45 7.06
C VAL A 220 -3.75 8.78 5.96
N ALA A 221 -2.81 9.69 6.25
CA ALA A 221 -1.70 9.98 5.34
C ALA A 221 -0.85 8.73 5.07
N GLY A 222 -0.53 7.95 6.11
CA GLY A 222 0.23 6.71 5.97
C GLY A 222 -0.50 5.65 5.17
N PHE A 223 -1.80 5.48 5.37
CA PHE A 223 -2.64 4.61 4.54
C PHE A 223 -2.52 4.96 3.06
N SER A 224 -2.45 6.25 2.71
CA SER A 224 -2.27 6.69 1.32
C SER A 224 -0.96 6.21 0.69
N PHE A 225 0.07 5.91 1.48
CA PHE A 225 1.36 5.40 0.99
C PHE A 225 1.45 3.86 1.02
N GLN A 226 0.49 3.17 1.61
CA GLN A 226 0.46 1.70 1.58
C GLN A 226 0.31 1.21 0.13
N GLY A 227 0.97 0.11 -0.16
CA GLY A 227 1.10 -0.43 -1.51
C GLY A 227 2.46 -0.17 -2.14
N THR A 228 3.22 0.84 -1.69
CA THR A 228 4.60 1.04 -2.15
C THR A 228 5.49 -0.16 -1.83
N GLU A 229 5.25 -0.84 -0.72
CA GLU A 229 5.97 -2.05 -0.29
C GLU A 229 5.59 -3.32 -1.09
N MET A 230 4.50 -3.32 -1.85
CA MET A 230 4.08 -4.46 -2.68
C MET A 230 5.16 -4.94 -3.64
N ILE A 231 6.07 -4.05 -4.03
CA ILE A 231 7.22 -4.38 -4.85
C ILE A 231 8.09 -5.48 -4.22
N GLY A 232 8.14 -5.56 -2.89
CA GLY A 232 8.83 -6.62 -2.17
C GLY A 232 8.22 -8.00 -2.45
N VAL A 233 6.89 -8.11 -2.48
CA VAL A 233 6.18 -9.36 -2.81
C VAL A 233 6.31 -9.67 -4.30
N ALA A 234 6.09 -8.67 -5.16
CA ALA A 234 6.20 -8.80 -6.60
C ALA A 234 7.62 -9.14 -7.08
N ALA A 235 8.66 -8.85 -6.28
CA ALA A 235 10.04 -9.20 -6.58
C ALA A 235 10.24 -10.71 -6.78
N GLY A 236 9.47 -11.55 -6.08
CA GLY A 236 9.50 -13.01 -6.24
C GLY A 236 9.03 -13.50 -7.60
N GLU A 237 8.18 -12.74 -8.29
CA GLU A 237 7.64 -13.04 -9.62
C GLU A 237 8.26 -12.17 -10.74
N SER A 238 9.25 -11.31 -10.42
CA SER A 238 9.99 -10.49 -11.39
C SER A 238 10.94 -11.33 -12.25
N GLU A 239 11.04 -10.98 -13.52
CA GLU A 239 12.01 -11.60 -14.45
C GLU A 239 13.46 -11.25 -14.07
N ASN A 240 13.71 -10.02 -13.59
CA ASN A 240 15.05 -9.56 -13.18
C ASN A 240 15.03 -8.72 -11.91
N PRO A 241 14.79 -9.32 -10.72
CA PRO A 241 14.56 -8.59 -9.48
C PRO A 241 15.75 -7.74 -9.02
N ARG A 242 17.00 -8.19 -9.26
CA ARG A 242 18.21 -7.44 -8.87
C ARG A 242 18.33 -6.07 -9.52
N ARG A 243 17.80 -5.95 -10.74
CA ARG A 243 17.81 -4.71 -11.52
C ARG A 243 16.52 -3.91 -11.34
N ASP A 244 15.38 -4.60 -11.36
CA ASP A 244 14.07 -3.98 -11.49
C ASP A 244 13.57 -3.44 -10.15
N VAL A 245 13.86 -4.11 -9.03
CA VAL A 245 13.46 -3.66 -7.69
C VAL A 245 14.11 -2.31 -7.31
N PRO A 246 15.44 -2.12 -7.37
CA PRO A 246 16.04 -0.83 -7.02
C PRO A 246 15.57 0.32 -7.91
N ARG A 247 15.41 0.06 -9.21
CA ARG A 247 14.92 1.07 -10.16
C ARG A 247 13.49 1.50 -9.87
N ALA A 248 12.62 0.53 -9.61
CA ALA A 248 11.23 0.81 -9.29
C ALA A 248 11.13 1.63 -8.00
N LEU A 249 11.83 1.26 -6.94
CA LEU A 249 11.81 1.96 -5.65
C LEU A 249 12.22 3.43 -5.78
N THR A 250 13.32 3.72 -6.47
CA THR A 250 13.79 5.11 -6.66
C THR A 250 12.81 5.93 -7.49
N SER A 251 12.29 5.36 -8.57
CA SER A 251 11.36 6.03 -9.47
C SER A 251 10.01 6.32 -8.81
N VAL A 252 9.52 5.38 -8.02
CA VAL A 252 8.22 5.45 -7.35
C VAL A 252 8.21 6.52 -6.28
N PHE A 253 9.23 6.59 -5.45
CA PHE A 253 9.29 7.57 -4.37
C PHE A 253 9.06 9.00 -4.86
N TRP A 254 9.85 9.45 -5.85
CA TRP A 254 9.74 10.83 -6.34
C TRP A 254 8.39 11.13 -6.97
N ARG A 255 7.80 10.16 -7.67
CA ARG A 255 6.47 10.33 -8.29
C ARG A 255 5.38 10.43 -7.23
N ILE A 256 5.41 9.56 -6.23
CA ILE A 256 4.41 9.58 -5.15
C ILE A 256 4.53 10.88 -4.35
N MET A 257 5.74 11.30 -3.99
CA MET A 257 5.94 12.57 -3.29
C MET A 257 5.40 13.76 -4.07
N LEU A 258 5.72 13.84 -5.37
CA LEU A 258 5.21 14.91 -6.22
C LEU A 258 3.68 14.89 -6.30
N PHE A 259 3.09 13.71 -6.49
CA PHE A 259 1.65 13.57 -6.65
C PHE A 259 0.91 13.89 -5.35
N TYR A 260 1.38 13.40 -4.22
CA TYR A 260 0.70 13.61 -2.94
C TYR A 260 0.85 15.03 -2.44
N ILE A 261 2.07 15.55 -2.39
CA ILE A 261 2.30 16.93 -1.95
C ILE A 261 1.67 17.92 -2.93
N GLY A 262 1.81 17.69 -4.24
CA GLY A 262 1.20 18.52 -5.27
C GLY A 262 -0.32 18.52 -5.19
N ALA A 263 -0.95 17.36 -4.99
CA ALA A 263 -2.40 17.27 -4.84
C ALA A 263 -2.88 17.99 -3.57
N MET A 264 -2.23 17.77 -2.42
CA MET A 264 -2.58 18.48 -1.18
C MET A 264 -2.44 20.01 -1.33
N ALA A 265 -1.38 20.46 -2.01
CA ALA A 265 -1.21 21.88 -2.30
C ALA A 265 -2.34 22.42 -3.17
N VAL A 266 -2.64 21.78 -4.30
CA VAL A 266 -3.71 22.20 -5.22
C VAL A 266 -5.06 22.22 -4.50
N ILE A 267 -5.42 21.16 -3.78
CA ILE A 267 -6.69 21.12 -3.03
C ILE A 267 -6.73 22.24 -2.00
N GLY A 268 -5.66 22.43 -1.23
CA GLY A 268 -5.57 23.45 -0.20
C GLY A 268 -5.63 24.89 -0.72
N PHE A 269 -5.19 25.16 -1.96
CA PHE A 269 -5.39 26.45 -2.61
C PHE A 269 -6.83 26.66 -3.10
N LEU A 270 -7.48 25.60 -3.62
CA LEU A 270 -8.77 25.71 -4.30
C LEU A 270 -9.97 25.50 -3.39
N ILE A 271 -9.82 24.77 -2.28
CA ILE A 271 -10.90 24.46 -1.35
C ILE A 271 -10.50 24.91 0.06
N PRO A 272 -11.30 25.74 0.76
CA PRO A 272 -11.04 26.08 2.15
C PRO A 272 -11.22 24.84 3.04
N TYR A 273 -10.42 24.71 4.09
CA TYR A 273 -10.49 23.58 5.03
C TYR A 273 -11.88 23.45 5.71
N SER A 274 -12.58 24.57 5.84
CA SER A 274 -13.93 24.67 6.44
C SER A 274 -15.07 24.36 5.46
N ASP A 275 -14.75 23.87 4.25
CA ASP A 275 -15.75 23.50 3.26
C ASP A 275 -16.69 22.38 3.79
N PRO A 276 -18.02 22.53 3.70
CA PRO A 276 -18.96 21.53 4.19
C PRO A 276 -18.73 20.13 3.64
N ASN A 277 -18.32 19.99 2.37
CA ASN A 277 -18.04 18.69 1.77
C ASN A 277 -16.76 18.05 2.31
N LEU A 278 -15.76 18.85 2.71
CA LEU A 278 -14.58 18.33 3.39
C LEU A 278 -14.87 17.98 4.85
N LEU A 279 -15.74 18.74 5.53
CA LEU A 279 -16.14 18.48 6.91
C LEU A 279 -16.95 17.19 7.04
N THR A 280 -17.88 16.93 6.12
CA THR A 280 -18.61 15.64 6.10
C THR A 280 -17.70 14.45 5.81
N ALA A 281 -16.64 14.63 5.06
CA ALA A 281 -15.60 13.61 4.90
C ALA A 281 -14.83 13.34 6.22
N ALA A 282 -14.67 14.34 7.09
CA ALA A 282 -14.08 14.15 8.42
C ALA A 282 -14.96 13.27 9.32
N ASP A 283 -16.28 13.36 9.17
CA ASP A 283 -17.27 12.55 9.89
C ASP A 283 -17.47 11.14 9.30
N GLY A 284 -16.71 10.78 8.27
CA GLY A 284 -16.76 9.45 7.63
C GLY A 284 -17.66 9.36 6.41
N ASN A 285 -18.31 10.44 6.00
CA ASN A 285 -19.13 10.48 4.82
C ASN A 285 -18.30 10.93 3.58
N ILE A 286 -17.96 9.98 2.73
CA ILE A 286 -17.04 10.17 1.59
C ILE A 286 -17.74 10.38 0.26
N ASN A 287 -18.91 10.98 0.27
CA ASN A 287 -19.78 11.07 -0.91
C ASN A 287 -19.15 11.79 -2.12
N ILE A 288 -18.25 12.74 -1.90
CA ILE A 288 -17.60 13.48 -2.99
C ILE A 288 -16.10 13.60 -2.71
N SER A 289 -15.29 13.16 -3.66
CA SER A 289 -13.85 13.34 -3.63
C SER A 289 -13.48 14.83 -3.77
N PRO A 290 -12.48 15.35 -3.04
CA PRO A 290 -11.97 16.71 -3.26
C PRO A 290 -11.54 16.97 -4.72
N PHE A 291 -11.06 15.94 -5.41
CA PHE A 291 -10.70 16.03 -6.83
C PHE A 291 -11.92 16.31 -7.71
N THR A 292 -13.02 15.60 -7.48
CA THR A 292 -14.27 15.81 -8.19
C THR A 292 -14.86 17.19 -7.89
N LEU A 293 -14.87 17.57 -6.61
CA LEU A 293 -15.40 18.86 -6.13
C LEU A 293 -14.73 20.07 -6.80
N ILE A 294 -13.42 20.00 -7.05
CA ILE A 294 -12.68 21.08 -7.74
C ILE A 294 -13.22 21.28 -9.15
N PHE A 295 -13.44 20.21 -9.90
CA PHE A 295 -13.97 20.30 -11.26
C PHE A 295 -15.44 20.73 -11.32
N GLU A 296 -16.25 20.31 -10.33
CA GLU A 296 -17.65 20.78 -10.21
C GLU A 296 -17.70 22.29 -9.98
N ARG A 297 -16.88 22.81 -9.07
CA ARG A 297 -16.79 24.26 -8.77
C ARG A 297 -16.26 25.10 -9.94
N ALA A 298 -15.42 24.49 -10.77
CA ALA A 298 -14.96 25.13 -12.00
C ALA A 298 -16.06 25.20 -13.09
N GLY A 299 -17.26 24.65 -12.84
CA GLY A 299 -18.34 24.60 -13.82
C GLY A 299 -18.14 23.58 -14.93
N ILE A 300 -17.24 22.62 -14.75
CA ILE A 300 -16.87 21.60 -15.74
C ILE A 300 -17.50 20.25 -15.32
N ALA A 301 -18.82 20.18 -15.31
CA ALA A 301 -19.58 19.01 -14.84
C ALA A 301 -19.16 17.69 -15.52
N PHE A 302 -18.85 17.75 -16.84
CA PHE A 302 -18.38 16.56 -17.57
C PHE A 302 -17.01 16.09 -17.05
N ALA A 303 -16.11 17.01 -16.72
CA ALA A 303 -14.80 16.68 -16.16
C ALA A 303 -14.92 16.08 -14.74
N ALA A 304 -15.91 16.51 -13.95
CA ALA A 304 -16.23 15.91 -12.67
C ALA A 304 -16.65 14.43 -12.80
N ALA A 305 -17.53 14.13 -13.76
CA ALA A 305 -17.94 12.74 -14.03
C ALA A 305 -16.75 11.87 -14.49
N ILE A 306 -15.89 12.40 -15.37
CA ILE A 306 -14.65 11.70 -15.77
C ILE A 306 -13.76 11.46 -14.56
N MET A 307 -13.55 12.49 -13.72
CA MET A 307 -12.71 12.36 -12.52
C MET A 307 -13.25 11.27 -11.60
N ASN A 308 -14.56 11.21 -11.40
CA ASN A 308 -15.17 10.18 -10.58
C ASN A 308 -15.00 8.76 -11.20
N ALA A 309 -15.06 8.62 -12.51
CA ALA A 309 -14.75 7.36 -13.20
C ALA A 309 -13.29 6.94 -13.04
N VAL A 310 -12.37 7.90 -13.04
CA VAL A 310 -10.95 7.62 -12.76
C VAL A 310 -10.73 7.22 -11.32
N ILE A 311 -11.38 7.87 -10.35
CA ILE A 311 -11.35 7.48 -8.94
C ILE A 311 -11.84 6.04 -8.80
N LEU A 312 -12.94 5.68 -9.45
CA LEU A 312 -13.44 4.30 -9.49
C LEU A 312 -12.37 3.33 -10.00
N SER A 313 -11.70 3.67 -11.11
CA SER A 313 -10.62 2.84 -11.65
C SER A 313 -9.44 2.70 -10.69
N ALA A 314 -9.12 3.77 -9.95
CA ALA A 314 -8.04 3.79 -8.98
C ALA A 314 -8.35 2.90 -7.77
N VAL A 315 -9.57 2.98 -7.26
CA VAL A 315 -10.06 2.15 -6.15
C VAL A 315 -10.06 0.68 -6.54
N LEU A 316 -10.56 0.36 -7.75
CA LEU A 316 -10.57 -1.00 -8.27
C LEU A 316 -9.15 -1.57 -8.44
N SER A 317 -8.21 -0.76 -8.90
CA SER A 317 -6.80 -1.17 -9.01
C SER A 317 -6.18 -1.44 -7.64
N ALA A 318 -6.44 -0.61 -6.62
CA ALA A 318 -5.95 -0.86 -5.25
C ALA A 318 -6.55 -2.16 -4.68
N GLY A 319 -7.85 -2.40 -4.86
CA GLY A 319 -8.51 -3.65 -4.48
C GLY A 319 -7.96 -4.87 -5.24
N ASN A 320 -7.69 -4.73 -6.54
CA ASN A 320 -7.07 -5.77 -7.38
C ASN A 320 -5.67 -6.15 -6.86
N SER A 321 -4.85 -5.15 -6.57
CA SER A 321 -3.51 -5.34 -6.01
C SER A 321 -3.56 -5.94 -4.60
N GLY A 322 -4.54 -5.55 -3.78
CA GLY A 322 -4.77 -6.12 -2.46
C GLY A 322 -5.08 -7.62 -2.51
N LEU A 323 -5.97 -8.05 -3.41
CA LEU A 323 -6.26 -9.47 -3.65
C LEU A 323 -5.01 -10.23 -4.09
N TYR A 324 -4.23 -9.64 -5.02
CA TYR A 324 -3.00 -10.23 -5.53
C TYR A 324 -1.99 -10.49 -4.42
N VAL A 325 -1.59 -9.47 -3.66
CA VAL A 325 -0.51 -9.59 -2.66
C VAL A 325 -0.93 -10.42 -1.45
N SER A 326 -2.19 -10.29 -1.03
CA SER A 326 -2.74 -11.06 0.08
C SER A 326 -2.76 -12.57 -0.22
N ALA A 327 -3.24 -12.95 -1.41
CA ALA A 327 -3.25 -14.35 -1.83
C ALA A 327 -1.84 -14.96 -1.86
N ARG A 328 -0.83 -14.20 -2.32
CA ARG A 328 0.57 -14.64 -2.37
C ARG A 328 1.18 -14.75 -0.98
N MET A 329 0.84 -13.85 -0.07
CA MET A 329 1.30 -13.94 1.32
C MET A 329 0.74 -15.18 2.02
N LEU A 330 -0.56 -15.47 1.86
CA LEU A 330 -1.18 -16.66 2.45
C LEU A 330 -0.61 -17.95 1.85
N PHE A 331 -0.33 -17.95 0.54
CA PHE A 331 0.35 -19.03 -0.14
C PHE A 331 1.78 -19.26 0.42
N ALA A 332 2.56 -18.20 0.59
CA ALA A 332 3.92 -18.27 1.13
C ALA A 332 3.91 -18.81 2.58
N LEU A 333 2.98 -18.35 3.41
CA LEU A 333 2.77 -18.89 4.75
C LEU A 333 2.46 -20.39 4.73
N ALA A 334 1.63 -20.84 3.79
CA ALA A 334 1.28 -22.24 3.66
C ALA A 334 2.44 -23.10 3.16
N GLN A 335 3.28 -22.57 2.24
CA GLN A 335 4.49 -23.26 1.79
C GLN A 335 5.50 -23.48 2.93
N GLU A 336 5.59 -22.53 3.84
CA GLU A 336 6.45 -22.63 5.02
C GLU A 336 5.82 -23.41 6.20
N GLY A 337 4.63 -24.02 6.00
CA GLY A 337 3.92 -24.75 7.04
C GLY A 337 3.28 -23.87 8.13
N LYS A 338 3.17 -22.56 7.89
CA LYS A 338 2.62 -21.54 8.81
C LYS A 338 1.14 -21.25 8.58
N ALA A 339 0.54 -21.86 7.55
CA ALA A 339 -0.89 -21.83 7.22
C ALA A 339 -1.34 -23.20 6.69
N PRO A 340 -2.65 -23.49 6.64
CA PRO A 340 -3.16 -24.75 6.13
C PRO A 340 -2.66 -25.08 4.73
N LYS A 341 -2.25 -26.34 4.49
CA LYS A 341 -1.69 -26.80 3.20
C LYS A 341 -2.63 -26.60 2.01
N MET A 342 -3.95 -26.46 2.23
CA MET A 342 -4.90 -26.19 1.14
C MET A 342 -4.58 -24.91 0.38
N PHE A 343 -3.90 -23.95 0.98
CA PHE A 343 -3.51 -22.67 0.35
C PHE A 343 -2.28 -22.78 -0.56
N THR A 344 -1.58 -23.92 -0.58
CA THR A 344 -0.48 -24.17 -1.52
C THR A 344 -0.94 -24.62 -2.91
N ARG A 345 -2.24 -24.89 -3.09
CA ARG A 345 -2.77 -25.32 -4.40
C ARG A 345 -2.80 -24.17 -5.38
N ILE A 346 -2.10 -24.34 -6.50
CA ILE A 346 -2.09 -23.39 -7.63
C ILE A 346 -2.88 -23.95 -8.81
N ASN A 347 -3.50 -23.04 -9.58
CA ASN A 347 -4.17 -23.41 -10.83
C ASN A 347 -3.15 -23.47 -12.01
N SER A 348 -3.63 -23.81 -13.21
CA SER A 348 -2.80 -23.85 -14.43
C SER A 348 -2.15 -22.50 -14.79
N GLY A 349 -2.74 -21.39 -14.35
CA GLY A 349 -2.21 -20.04 -14.51
C GLY A 349 -1.13 -19.67 -13.48
N GLY A 350 -0.82 -20.56 -12.52
CA GLY A 350 0.14 -20.26 -11.43
C GLY A 350 -0.46 -19.44 -10.30
N VAL A 351 -1.79 -19.41 -10.14
CA VAL A 351 -2.48 -18.61 -9.11
C VAL A 351 -2.89 -19.49 -7.93
N PRO A 352 -2.63 -19.08 -6.67
CA PRO A 352 -3.03 -19.81 -5.47
C PRO A 352 -4.53 -19.58 -5.17
N MET A 353 -5.38 -20.39 -5.83
CA MET A 353 -6.84 -20.22 -5.85
C MET A 353 -7.48 -20.20 -4.47
N ASN A 354 -7.13 -21.15 -3.60
CA ASN A 354 -7.75 -21.23 -2.28
C ASN A 354 -7.36 -20.02 -1.39
N ALA A 355 -6.13 -19.53 -1.54
CA ALA A 355 -5.67 -18.32 -0.84
C ALA A 355 -6.38 -17.07 -1.38
N LEU A 356 -6.58 -16.99 -2.69
CA LEU A 356 -7.34 -15.89 -3.32
C LEU A 356 -8.79 -15.87 -2.83
N LEU A 357 -9.47 -17.03 -2.82
CA LEU A 357 -10.86 -17.13 -2.37
C LEU A 357 -11.01 -16.83 -0.88
N ALA A 358 -10.07 -17.26 -0.04
CA ALA A 358 -10.06 -16.93 1.39
C ALA A 358 -9.90 -15.41 1.61
N THR A 359 -9.03 -14.75 0.84
CA THR A 359 -8.86 -13.29 0.90
C THR A 359 -10.14 -12.57 0.44
N ALA A 360 -10.76 -13.02 -0.66
CA ALA A 360 -12.00 -12.46 -1.16
C ALA A 360 -13.16 -12.62 -0.15
N ALA A 361 -13.21 -13.76 0.57
CA ALA A 361 -14.19 -13.98 1.63
C ALA A 361 -14.02 -13.00 2.81
N ILE A 362 -12.79 -12.68 3.22
CA ILE A 362 -12.55 -11.65 4.25
C ILE A 362 -12.94 -10.25 3.70
N GLY A 363 -12.62 -9.93 2.45
CA GLY A 363 -13.09 -8.73 1.80
C GLY A 363 -14.63 -8.60 1.83
N ALA A 364 -15.34 -9.71 1.57
CA ALA A 364 -16.79 -9.75 1.64
C ALA A 364 -17.34 -9.53 3.08
N VAL A 365 -16.72 -10.11 4.09
CA VAL A 365 -17.09 -9.87 5.50
C VAL A 365 -16.92 -8.40 5.86
N GLY A 366 -15.86 -7.76 5.40
CA GLY A 366 -15.58 -6.35 5.67
C GLY A 366 -16.71 -5.43 5.13
N PHE A 367 -17.18 -5.62 3.91
CA PHE A 367 -18.28 -4.80 3.42
C PHE A 367 -19.66 -5.18 4.01
N ILE A 368 -19.87 -6.42 4.45
CA ILE A 368 -21.07 -6.78 5.23
C ILE A 368 -21.08 -6.00 6.56
N ALA A 369 -19.95 -5.86 7.23
CA ALA A 369 -19.84 -5.02 8.42
C ALA A 369 -20.23 -3.55 8.13
N ALA A 370 -19.86 -3.03 6.95
CA ALA A 370 -20.27 -1.69 6.51
C ALA A 370 -21.78 -1.56 6.26
N LEU A 371 -22.47 -2.64 5.88
CA LEU A 371 -23.95 -2.65 5.78
C LEU A 371 -24.62 -2.50 7.14
N LEU A 372 -24.01 -3.05 8.20
CA LEU A 372 -24.56 -3.01 9.56
C LEU A 372 -24.27 -1.67 10.26
N SER A 373 -23.23 -0.96 9.88
CA SER A 373 -22.84 0.34 10.41
C SER A 373 -22.31 1.23 9.28
N PRO A 374 -23.17 1.83 8.46
CA PRO A 374 -22.78 2.61 7.28
C PRO A 374 -21.91 3.83 7.64
N ASP A 375 -22.26 4.51 8.72
CA ASP A 375 -21.60 5.73 9.14
C ASP A 375 -20.20 5.41 9.71
N GLY A 376 -19.16 5.90 9.05
CA GLY A 376 -17.78 5.75 9.49
C GLY A 376 -17.11 4.40 9.17
N ALA A 377 -17.81 3.41 8.59
CA ALA A 377 -17.24 2.10 8.29
C ALA A 377 -16.00 2.18 7.41
N TYR A 378 -16.00 3.04 6.39
CA TYR A 378 -14.84 3.25 5.55
C TYR A 378 -13.61 3.71 6.34
N LEU A 379 -13.75 4.77 7.16
CA LEU A 379 -12.64 5.28 7.96
C LEU A 379 -12.16 4.27 9.01
N TRP A 380 -13.09 3.49 9.59
CA TRP A 380 -12.71 2.41 10.48
C TRP A 380 -11.86 1.34 9.78
N LEU A 381 -12.27 0.89 8.58
CA LEU A 381 -11.50 -0.06 7.78
C LEU A 381 -10.14 0.51 7.37
N VAL A 382 -10.07 1.78 6.99
CA VAL A 382 -8.82 2.51 6.69
C VAL A 382 -7.89 2.54 7.91
N ASN A 383 -8.42 2.82 9.11
CA ASN A 383 -7.62 2.87 10.34
C ASN A 383 -7.10 1.47 10.72
N VAL A 384 -7.93 0.43 10.62
CA VAL A 384 -7.54 -0.96 10.91
C VAL A 384 -6.46 -1.44 9.92
N SER A 385 -6.66 -1.19 8.62
CA SER A 385 -5.67 -1.48 7.59
C SER A 385 -4.41 -0.65 7.79
N GLY A 386 -4.56 0.65 8.06
CA GLY A 386 -3.46 1.56 8.34
C GLY A 386 -2.56 1.05 9.45
N LEU A 387 -3.15 0.68 10.60
CA LEU A 387 -2.41 0.12 11.73
C LEU A 387 -1.63 -1.15 11.34
N ALA A 388 -2.27 -2.09 10.65
CA ALA A 388 -1.62 -3.32 10.20
C ALA A 388 -0.47 -3.03 9.21
N GLY A 389 -0.62 -2.04 8.34
CA GLY A 389 0.43 -1.55 7.45
C GLY A 389 1.63 -0.97 8.19
N PHE A 390 1.40 -0.11 9.19
CA PHE A 390 2.48 0.43 10.03
C PHE A 390 3.20 -0.66 10.82
N ILE A 391 2.49 -1.68 11.31
CA ILE A 391 3.11 -2.85 11.96
C ILE A 391 4.01 -3.60 10.97
N THR A 392 3.59 -3.77 9.70
CA THR A 392 4.43 -4.35 8.65
C THR A 392 5.68 -3.51 8.41
N TRP A 393 5.55 -2.19 8.35
CA TRP A 393 6.67 -1.26 8.16
C TRP A 393 7.66 -1.27 9.32
N VAL A 394 7.18 -1.42 10.56
CA VAL A 394 8.04 -1.73 11.73
C VAL A 394 8.83 -3.01 11.48
N GLY A 395 8.17 -4.07 10.98
CA GLY A 395 8.82 -5.34 10.64
C GLY A 395 9.93 -5.18 9.59
N ILE A 396 9.70 -4.38 8.54
CA ILE A 396 10.70 -4.07 7.49
C ILE A 396 11.92 -3.36 8.10
N ALA A 397 11.70 -2.32 8.92
CA ALA A 397 12.77 -1.55 9.53
C ALA A 397 13.64 -2.42 10.45
N VAL A 398 13.02 -3.24 11.31
CA VAL A 398 13.72 -4.15 12.24
C VAL A 398 14.48 -5.23 11.48
N ALA A 399 13.85 -5.87 10.48
CA ALA A 399 14.48 -6.92 9.70
C ALA A 399 15.71 -6.40 8.94
N HIS A 400 15.61 -5.25 8.27
CA HIS A 400 16.73 -4.65 7.55
C HIS A 400 17.87 -4.23 8.49
N TYR A 401 17.56 -3.60 9.61
CA TYR A 401 18.59 -3.22 10.60
C TYR A 401 19.39 -4.44 11.06
N ARG A 402 18.73 -5.55 11.34
CA ARG A 402 19.38 -6.81 11.77
C ARG A 402 20.12 -7.48 10.61
N PHE A 403 19.54 -7.54 9.41
CA PHE A 403 20.18 -8.07 8.21
C PHE A 403 21.53 -7.40 7.95
N ARG A 404 21.55 -6.07 7.82
CA ARG A 404 22.76 -5.33 7.52
C ARG A 404 23.83 -5.49 8.60
N ARG A 405 23.44 -5.48 9.87
CA ARG A 405 24.39 -5.71 10.99
C ARG A 405 24.95 -7.11 10.98
N ALA A 406 24.15 -8.12 10.71
CA ALA A 406 24.60 -9.51 10.60
C ALA A 406 25.53 -9.69 9.40
N TYR A 407 25.15 -9.12 8.24
CA TYR A 407 25.92 -9.18 7.00
C TYR A 407 27.37 -8.66 7.21
N LEU A 408 27.49 -7.49 7.80
CA LEU A 408 28.81 -6.91 8.13
C LEU A 408 29.55 -7.68 9.22
N LYS A 409 28.84 -8.14 10.27
CA LYS A 409 29.46 -8.89 11.37
C LYS A 409 30.05 -10.23 10.94
N GLN A 410 29.48 -10.85 9.91
CA GLN A 410 29.96 -12.09 9.31
C GLN A 410 31.08 -11.86 8.28
N GLY A 411 31.57 -10.62 8.13
CA GLY A 411 32.72 -10.30 7.27
C GLY A 411 32.37 -10.09 5.79
N ASN A 412 31.08 -10.02 5.41
CA ASN A 412 30.68 -9.80 4.03
C ASN A 412 30.90 -8.35 3.60
N SER A 413 31.21 -8.15 2.32
CA SER A 413 31.40 -6.82 1.73
C SER A 413 30.09 -6.24 1.18
N LEU A 414 29.83 -4.95 1.46
CA LEU A 414 28.66 -4.26 0.91
C LEU A 414 28.71 -4.17 -0.62
N LYS A 415 29.88 -4.33 -1.23
CA LYS A 415 30.05 -4.33 -2.70
C LYS A 415 29.40 -5.55 -3.35
N ASP A 416 29.16 -6.61 -2.58
CA ASP A 416 28.56 -7.86 -3.08
C ASP A 416 27.02 -7.80 -3.07
N LEU A 417 26.44 -6.78 -2.43
CA LEU A 417 25.00 -6.56 -2.45
C LEU A 417 24.55 -5.92 -3.79
N PRO A 418 23.46 -6.42 -4.42
CA PRO A 418 22.93 -5.84 -5.63
C PRO A 418 22.46 -4.38 -5.47
N TYR A 419 22.06 -4.02 -4.28
CA TYR A 419 21.64 -2.67 -3.89
C TYR A 419 22.03 -2.43 -2.42
N VAL A 420 22.52 -1.24 -2.13
CA VAL A 420 22.93 -0.82 -0.78
C VAL A 420 22.12 0.41 -0.38
N ALA A 421 21.30 0.29 0.66
CA ALA A 421 20.51 1.40 1.19
C ALA A 421 21.43 2.50 1.77
N PRO A 422 21.32 3.77 1.29
CA PRO A 422 22.33 4.80 1.55
C PRO A 422 22.35 5.31 3.00
N PHE A 423 21.21 5.31 3.69
CA PHE A 423 21.07 5.97 5.00
C PHE A 423 21.15 5.01 6.19
N PHE A 424 21.84 3.88 6.06
CA PHE A 424 22.03 2.97 7.18
C PHE A 424 23.10 3.50 8.17
N PRO A 425 22.92 3.43 9.52
CA PRO A 425 21.76 2.85 10.23
C PRO A 425 20.61 3.83 10.52
N ALA A 426 20.78 5.10 10.20
CA ALA A 426 19.82 6.15 10.55
C ALA A 426 18.43 5.92 9.89
N GLY A 427 18.41 5.54 8.61
CA GLY A 427 17.16 5.33 7.86
C GLY A 427 16.18 4.38 8.54
N PRO A 428 16.54 3.10 8.76
CA PRO A 428 15.64 2.16 9.43
C PRO A 428 15.31 2.55 10.87
N ILE A 429 16.20 3.22 11.61
CA ILE A 429 15.93 3.69 12.98
C ILE A 429 14.90 4.81 12.97
N ILE A 430 15.06 5.83 12.12
CA ILE A 430 14.12 6.94 11.98
C ILE A 430 12.75 6.41 11.54
N ALA A 431 12.71 5.56 10.53
CA ALA A 431 11.47 4.96 10.05
C ALA A 431 10.75 4.16 11.16
N PHE A 432 11.49 3.37 11.93
CA PHE A 432 10.96 2.63 13.07
C PHE A 432 10.34 3.58 14.12
N LEU A 433 11.06 4.62 14.53
CA LEU A 433 10.58 5.59 15.53
C LEU A 433 9.35 6.35 15.02
N MET A 434 9.35 6.77 13.76
CA MET A 434 8.19 7.44 13.16
C MET A 434 6.98 6.51 13.10
N CYS A 435 7.13 5.24 12.75
CA CYS A 435 6.04 4.27 12.81
C CYS A 435 5.45 4.16 14.22
N LEU A 436 6.31 4.12 15.27
CA LEU A 436 5.83 4.07 16.66
C LEU A 436 5.06 5.33 17.04
N VAL A 437 5.51 6.51 16.61
CA VAL A 437 4.79 7.78 16.83
C VAL A 437 3.41 7.77 16.17
N VAL A 438 3.32 7.28 14.93
CA VAL A 438 2.03 7.18 14.22
C VAL A 438 1.11 6.17 14.89
N ILE A 439 1.61 4.97 15.22
CA ILE A 439 0.83 3.94 15.91
C ILE A 439 0.33 4.47 17.27
N GLY A 440 1.20 5.11 18.07
CA GLY A 440 0.82 5.65 19.36
C GLY A 440 -0.13 6.85 19.29
N GLY A 441 0.02 7.67 18.25
CA GLY A 441 -0.72 8.92 18.08
C GLY A 441 -2.06 8.81 17.34
N GLN A 442 -2.40 7.66 16.75
CA GLN A 442 -3.53 7.54 15.82
C GLN A 442 -4.90 7.94 16.41
N ASN A 443 -5.11 7.75 17.70
CA ASN A 443 -6.32 8.15 18.42
C ASN A 443 -5.98 8.48 19.89
N TYR A 444 -5.00 9.36 20.08
CA TYR A 444 -4.54 9.74 21.42
C TYR A 444 -5.63 10.49 22.20
N GLU A 445 -6.56 11.16 21.52
CA GLU A 445 -7.68 11.87 22.14
C GLU A 445 -8.62 10.93 22.90
N ALA A 446 -8.83 9.71 22.39
CA ALA A 446 -9.61 8.70 23.11
C ALA A 446 -8.96 8.31 24.45
N PHE A 447 -7.62 8.29 24.53
CA PHE A 447 -6.94 8.09 25.81
C PHE A 447 -7.13 9.27 26.75
N LEU A 448 -7.05 10.50 26.26
CA LEU A 448 -7.19 11.71 27.08
C LEU A 448 -8.61 11.91 27.59
N SER A 449 -9.62 11.54 26.77
CA SER A 449 -11.04 11.64 27.11
C SER A 449 -11.57 10.47 27.94
N GLY A 450 -10.77 9.37 28.05
CA GLY A 450 -11.24 8.13 28.70
C GLY A 450 -12.24 7.34 27.86
N ASP A 451 -12.32 7.59 26.56
CA ASP A 451 -13.13 6.80 25.62
C ASP A 451 -12.46 5.44 25.32
N TRP A 452 -12.69 4.49 26.21
CA TRP A 452 -12.12 3.14 26.08
C TRP A 452 -12.68 2.38 24.87
N ALA A 453 -13.88 2.68 24.39
CA ALA A 453 -14.43 2.10 23.18
C ALA A 453 -13.65 2.61 21.94
N GLY A 454 -13.39 3.89 21.85
CA GLY A 454 -12.55 4.49 20.82
C GLY A 454 -11.11 3.98 20.85
N VAL A 455 -10.52 3.83 22.05
CA VAL A 455 -9.20 3.20 22.22
C VAL A 455 -9.21 1.78 21.68
N LEU A 456 -10.17 0.96 22.12
CA LEU A 456 -10.24 -0.44 21.69
C LEU A 456 -10.43 -0.54 20.18
N SER A 457 -11.34 0.22 19.60
CA SER A 457 -11.61 0.19 18.16
C SER A 457 -10.39 0.57 17.30
N SER A 458 -9.57 1.52 17.79
CA SER A 458 -8.39 2.00 17.06
C SER A 458 -7.15 1.13 17.25
N TYR A 459 -6.95 0.55 18.44
CA TYR A 459 -5.68 -0.11 18.79
C TYR A 459 -5.79 -1.63 18.93
N ILE A 460 -6.97 -2.25 18.76
CA ILE A 460 -7.18 -3.70 18.97
C ILE A 460 -6.23 -4.57 18.13
N GLY A 461 -5.84 -4.12 16.95
CA GLY A 461 -4.89 -4.83 16.08
C GLY A 461 -3.51 -5.03 16.72
N LEU A 462 -3.07 -4.07 17.55
CA LEU A 462 -1.74 -4.14 18.17
C LEU A 462 -1.64 -5.26 19.22
N PRO A 463 -2.50 -5.34 20.26
CA PRO A 463 -2.44 -6.46 21.19
C PRO A 463 -2.72 -7.81 20.51
N VAL A 464 -3.57 -7.87 19.49
CA VAL A 464 -3.82 -9.09 18.74
C VAL A 464 -2.55 -9.61 18.07
N ILE A 465 -1.82 -8.77 17.33
CA ILE A 465 -0.59 -9.21 16.67
C ILE A 465 0.53 -9.55 17.66
N ILE A 466 0.62 -8.82 18.76
CA ILE A 466 1.56 -9.14 19.84
C ILE A 466 1.20 -10.49 20.46
N ALA A 467 -0.08 -10.77 20.70
CA ALA A 467 -0.53 -12.06 21.23
C ALA A 467 -0.21 -13.20 20.23
N VAL A 468 -0.47 -13.02 18.94
CA VAL A 468 -0.13 -13.98 17.87
C VAL A 468 1.37 -14.28 17.89
N TRP A 469 2.20 -13.25 17.97
CA TRP A 469 3.66 -13.42 18.06
C TRP A 469 4.09 -14.18 19.33
N LEU A 470 3.60 -13.76 20.50
CA LEU A 470 3.97 -14.36 21.78
C LEU A 470 3.48 -15.81 21.91
N VAL A 471 2.22 -16.09 21.53
CA VAL A 471 1.68 -17.46 21.56
C VAL A 471 2.49 -18.39 20.66
N HIS A 472 2.76 -17.97 19.41
CA HIS A 472 3.58 -18.78 18.50
C HIS A 472 4.99 -18.99 19.06
N ARG A 473 5.60 -17.96 19.65
CA ARG A 473 6.92 -18.05 20.28
C ARG A 473 6.96 -19.03 21.45
N VAL A 474 5.91 -19.03 22.29
CA VAL A 474 5.81 -19.97 23.42
C VAL A 474 5.63 -21.41 22.92
N VAL A 475 4.76 -21.61 21.93
CA VAL A 475 4.47 -22.94 21.36
C VAL A 475 5.70 -23.53 20.65
N THR A 476 6.41 -22.74 19.85
CA THR A 476 7.56 -23.20 19.06
C THR A 476 8.87 -23.13 19.85
N ARG A 477 8.88 -22.43 21.01
CA ARG A 477 10.06 -22.19 21.83
C ARG A 477 11.21 -21.53 21.08
N ASP A 478 10.88 -20.76 20.01
CA ASP A 478 11.90 -20.06 19.25
C ASP A 478 12.51 -18.87 20.01
N ARG A 479 13.69 -18.44 19.54
CA ARG A 479 14.41 -17.32 20.13
C ARG A 479 14.78 -16.33 19.02
N ILE A 480 15.07 -15.09 19.41
CA ILE A 480 15.66 -14.11 18.52
C ILE A 480 17.02 -14.65 18.06
N ILE A 481 17.22 -14.72 16.74
CA ILE A 481 18.43 -15.29 16.13
C ILE A 481 19.63 -14.38 16.43
N PRO A 482 20.72 -14.86 17.03
CA PRO A 482 21.94 -14.07 17.19
C PRO A 482 22.48 -13.59 15.83
N LEU A 483 23.15 -12.41 15.79
CA LEU A 483 23.60 -11.82 14.51
C LEU A 483 24.57 -12.71 13.74
N GLU A 484 25.36 -13.50 14.46
CA GLU A 484 26.34 -14.45 13.91
C GLU A 484 25.70 -15.66 13.25
N GLN A 485 24.46 -15.99 13.64
CA GLN A 485 23.71 -17.16 13.17
C GLN A 485 22.64 -16.79 12.14
N ILE A 486 22.46 -15.49 11.85
CA ILE A 486 21.53 -15.04 10.82
C ILE A 486 22.03 -15.54 9.47
N ASP A 487 21.18 -16.27 8.76
CA ASP A 487 21.48 -16.65 7.38
C ASP A 487 21.35 -15.42 6.45
N VAL A 488 22.49 -14.88 6.05
CA VAL A 488 22.62 -13.72 5.15
C VAL A 488 22.86 -14.11 3.70
N SER A 489 22.73 -15.39 3.34
CA SER A 489 22.91 -15.84 1.96
C SER A 489 21.80 -15.27 1.05
N GLY A 490 22.16 -14.87 -0.15
CA GLY A 490 21.23 -14.48 -1.19
C GLY A 490 20.86 -15.67 -2.10
N ILE A 491 19.90 -15.50 -3.00
CA ILE A 491 19.67 -16.48 -4.07
C ILE A 491 20.76 -16.27 -5.12
N GLU A 492 21.54 -17.30 -5.41
CA GLU A 492 22.38 -17.33 -6.61
C GLU A 492 21.47 -17.35 -7.85
N VAL A 493 21.22 -16.19 -8.43
CA VAL A 493 20.64 -16.12 -9.78
C VAL A 493 21.77 -16.48 -10.74
N LYS A 494 21.74 -17.69 -11.32
CA LYS A 494 22.62 -18.03 -12.45
C LYS A 494 22.48 -16.92 -13.48
N ALA A 495 23.57 -16.17 -13.71
CA ALA A 495 23.61 -15.17 -14.75
C ALA A 495 23.29 -15.89 -16.07
N SER A 496 22.17 -15.57 -16.70
CA SER A 496 21.96 -15.92 -18.10
C SER A 496 23.05 -15.19 -18.91
N LYS A 497 23.97 -15.97 -19.47
CA LYS A 497 24.98 -15.47 -20.41
C LYS A 497 24.31 -14.90 -21.64
#